data_f2c7d1e37a768a69661336370fedcd2f
#
_entry.id   f2c7d1e37a768a69661336370fedcd2f
#
_cell.length_a   1.000
_cell.length_b   1.000
_cell.length_c   1.000
_cell.angle_alpha   90.00
_cell.angle_beta   90.00
_cell.angle_gamma   90.00
#
_symmetry.space_group_name_H-M   'P 1'
#
loop_
_entity.id
_entity.type
_entity.pdbx_description
1 polymer ?
#
loop_
_entity_poly.entity_id
_entity_poly.type
_entity_poly.pdbx_seq_one_letter_code
_entity_poly.pdbx_strand_id
1 'polypeptide(L)'
;MLEILYQDEHLIAVNKPACMLVHRSWLDRHETVFVMQTLRDQIGQHVFTVHRLDKPTSGVLLFALSSDVARMLSQQFEQHQMIKVYHAVVRGYVLEDGTIDYALTEELDKIADKFSEGEKAPQPAVSHYRVLARREMPVAIGRYDTARYSLVELTPETGRKHQLRRHMSHLRHPIIGDTAHGDLKQNRGVAQHFECPGLMLHASHLRLTHPVTGEALSLTAPWDPRWQQLVERFDWKGCVSELERVEFPAQASQDS
;
A
#
# COMPACT_ATOMS: atom_id res chain seq x y z
N MET A 1 -2.48 -19.68 6.97
CA MET A 1 -3.52 -18.84 7.62
C MET A 1 -3.09 -17.38 7.51
N LEU A 2 -4.05 -16.46 7.39
CA LEU A 2 -3.79 -15.03 7.41
C LEU A 2 -3.76 -14.52 8.85
N GLU A 3 -2.88 -13.57 9.12
CA GLU A 3 -2.84 -12.86 10.41
C GLU A 3 -4.05 -11.93 10.50
N ILE A 4 -4.91 -12.12 11.49
CA ILE A 4 -6.08 -11.29 11.77
C ILE A 4 -5.62 -10.14 12.66
N LEU A 5 -5.82 -8.89 12.21
CA LEU A 5 -5.48 -7.66 12.92
C LEU A 5 -6.63 -7.18 13.80
N TYR A 6 -7.85 -7.42 13.35
CA TYR A 6 -9.09 -7.06 14.02
C TYR A 6 -10.23 -7.94 13.53
N GLN A 7 -11.17 -8.25 14.41
CA GLN A 7 -12.42 -8.92 14.05
C GLN A 7 -13.50 -8.61 15.08
N ASP A 8 -14.70 -8.32 14.60
CA ASP A 8 -15.94 -8.26 15.38
C ASP A 8 -17.10 -8.93 14.60
N GLU A 9 -18.35 -8.64 14.94
CA GLU A 9 -19.52 -9.19 14.27
C GLU A 9 -19.78 -8.61 12.87
N HIS A 10 -19.13 -7.49 12.52
CA HIS A 10 -19.45 -6.68 11.35
C HIS A 10 -18.33 -6.63 10.31
N LEU A 11 -17.07 -6.64 10.77
CA LEU A 11 -15.92 -6.48 9.90
C LEU A 11 -14.70 -7.27 10.39
N ILE A 12 -13.78 -7.56 9.47
CA ILE A 12 -12.53 -8.24 9.75
C ILE A 12 -11.41 -7.59 8.95
N ALA A 13 -10.27 -7.36 9.60
CA ALA A 13 -9.05 -6.87 8.96
C ALA A 13 -7.92 -7.89 9.09
N VAL A 14 -7.15 -8.03 8.03
CA VAL A 14 -5.99 -8.94 7.99
C VAL A 14 -4.73 -8.21 7.56
N ASN A 15 -3.57 -8.73 8.00
CA ASN A 15 -2.29 -8.37 7.43
C ASN A 15 -2.09 -9.17 6.13
N LYS A 16 -2.37 -8.53 4.99
CA LYS A 16 -2.20 -9.18 3.69
C LYS A 16 -0.71 -9.41 3.43
N PRO A 17 -0.27 -10.62 3.16
CA PRO A 17 1.11 -10.85 2.73
C PRO A 17 1.35 -10.26 1.33
N ALA A 18 2.60 -9.90 1.05
CA ALA A 18 3.02 -9.54 -0.29
C ALA A 18 2.83 -10.73 -1.26
N CYS A 19 2.73 -10.43 -2.54
CA CYS A 19 2.61 -11.42 -3.62
C CYS A 19 1.33 -12.29 -3.59
N MET A 20 0.32 -11.92 -2.81
CA MET A 20 -0.98 -12.60 -2.78
C MET A 20 -2.07 -11.68 -3.35
N LEU A 21 -2.88 -12.19 -4.27
CA LEU A 21 -4.03 -11.47 -4.84
C LEU A 21 -5.17 -11.40 -3.83
N VAL A 22 -5.93 -10.30 -3.86
CA VAL A 22 -7.12 -10.14 -2.99
C VAL A 22 -8.24 -11.08 -3.44
N HIS A 23 -8.53 -11.11 -4.74
CA HIS A 23 -9.55 -11.97 -5.36
C HIS A 23 -9.08 -12.47 -6.72
N ARG A 24 -9.78 -13.45 -7.28
CA ARG A 24 -9.47 -14.02 -8.60
C ARG A 24 -9.52 -12.92 -9.67
N SER A 25 -8.49 -12.89 -10.51
CA SER A 25 -8.40 -12.01 -11.67
C SER A 25 -8.26 -12.84 -12.94
N TRP A 26 -8.88 -12.40 -14.03
CA TRP A 26 -8.70 -13.02 -15.35
C TRP A 26 -7.26 -12.91 -15.88
N LEU A 27 -6.50 -11.95 -15.35
CA LEU A 27 -5.11 -11.71 -15.74
C LEU A 27 -4.14 -12.71 -15.12
N ASP A 28 -4.43 -13.18 -13.90
CA ASP A 28 -3.59 -14.09 -13.13
C ASP A 28 -4.24 -15.47 -13.00
N ARG A 29 -4.59 -16.08 -14.14
CA ARG A 29 -5.32 -17.37 -14.18
C ARG A 29 -4.58 -18.54 -13.53
N HIS A 30 -3.26 -18.43 -13.39
CA HIS A 30 -2.41 -19.45 -12.78
C HIS A 30 -2.40 -19.38 -11.25
N GLU A 31 -2.87 -18.28 -10.68
CA GLU A 31 -2.98 -18.14 -9.24
C GLU A 31 -4.21 -18.92 -8.74
N THR A 32 -3.98 -19.69 -7.70
CA THR A 32 -5.01 -20.54 -7.08
C THR A 32 -5.35 -20.12 -5.65
N VAL A 33 -4.52 -19.27 -5.04
CA VAL A 33 -4.65 -18.83 -3.65
C VAL A 33 -4.92 -17.32 -3.60
N PHE A 34 -6.03 -16.94 -2.97
CA PHE A 34 -6.50 -15.56 -2.87
C PHE A 34 -6.81 -15.21 -1.41
N VAL A 35 -6.58 -13.97 -1.00
CA VAL A 35 -6.85 -13.52 0.37
C VAL A 35 -8.30 -13.76 0.76
N MET A 36 -9.24 -13.35 -0.08
CA MET A 36 -10.68 -13.50 0.19
C MET A 36 -11.07 -14.96 0.42
N GLN A 37 -10.59 -15.87 -0.45
CA GLN A 37 -10.89 -17.30 -0.32
C GLN A 37 -10.26 -17.90 0.94
N THR A 38 -8.96 -17.61 1.17
CA THR A 38 -8.23 -18.09 2.34
C THR A 38 -8.87 -17.61 3.65
N LEU A 39 -9.28 -16.32 3.68
CA LEU A 39 -9.92 -15.74 4.85
C LEU A 39 -11.28 -16.38 5.12
N ARG A 40 -12.11 -16.52 4.07
CA ARG A 40 -13.42 -17.20 4.15
C ARG A 40 -13.29 -18.61 4.71
N ASP A 41 -12.33 -19.39 4.20
CA ASP A 41 -12.13 -20.76 4.63
C ASP A 41 -11.56 -20.83 6.07
N GLN A 42 -10.75 -19.83 6.47
CA GLN A 42 -10.18 -19.72 7.81
C GLN A 42 -11.22 -19.44 8.89
N ILE A 43 -12.20 -18.55 8.61
CA ILE A 43 -13.22 -18.14 9.59
C ILE A 43 -14.56 -18.88 9.40
N GLY A 44 -14.71 -19.67 8.34
CA GLY A 44 -15.94 -20.40 8.04
C GLY A 44 -17.13 -19.50 7.66
N GLN A 45 -16.89 -18.26 7.23
CA GLN A 45 -17.90 -17.26 6.95
C GLN A 45 -17.60 -16.51 5.64
N HIS A 46 -18.66 -16.09 4.93
CA HIS A 46 -18.52 -15.25 3.75
C HIS A 46 -17.96 -13.87 4.11
N VAL A 47 -17.04 -13.36 3.28
CA VAL A 47 -16.45 -12.03 3.44
C VAL A 47 -16.66 -11.20 2.16
N PHE A 48 -16.86 -9.89 2.33
CA PHE A 48 -17.11 -8.93 1.27
C PHE A 48 -15.94 -7.97 1.15
N THR A 49 -15.37 -7.85 -0.05
CA THR A 49 -14.30 -6.89 -0.33
C THR A 49 -14.86 -5.48 -0.39
N VAL A 50 -14.21 -4.53 0.30
CA VAL A 50 -14.58 -3.11 0.33
C VAL A 50 -13.50 -2.22 -0.29
N HIS A 51 -12.28 -2.72 -0.34
CA HIS A 51 -11.14 -2.13 -1.05
C HIS A 51 -10.15 -3.20 -1.47
N ARG A 52 -9.10 -2.80 -2.16
CA ARG A 52 -8.06 -3.72 -2.61
C ARG A 52 -6.68 -3.15 -2.39
N LEU A 53 -5.70 -4.04 -2.23
CA LEU A 53 -4.28 -3.78 -2.38
C LEU A 53 -3.77 -4.48 -3.64
N ASP A 54 -2.73 -3.93 -4.27
CA ASP A 54 -2.05 -4.60 -5.38
C ASP A 54 -1.45 -5.93 -4.92
N LYS A 55 -1.31 -6.89 -5.82
CA LYS A 55 -0.70 -8.19 -5.53
C LYS A 55 0.61 -8.08 -4.74
N PRO A 56 1.60 -7.24 -5.16
CA PRO A 56 2.88 -7.14 -4.45
C PRO A 56 2.83 -6.30 -3.17
N THR A 57 1.77 -5.51 -2.92
CA THR A 57 1.63 -4.67 -1.72
C THR A 57 1.18 -5.52 -0.53
N SER A 58 1.81 -5.34 0.63
CA SER A 58 1.42 -5.97 1.90
C SER A 58 0.70 -5.00 2.83
N GLY A 59 0.14 -5.48 3.94
CA GLY A 59 -0.43 -4.66 5.01
C GLY A 59 -1.93 -4.77 5.19
N VAL A 60 -2.54 -3.77 5.84
CA VAL A 60 -3.95 -3.76 6.26
C VAL A 60 -4.89 -3.94 5.07
N LEU A 61 -5.69 -4.99 5.13
CA LEU A 61 -6.78 -5.24 4.19
C LEU A 61 -8.07 -5.54 4.97
N LEU A 62 -9.10 -4.72 4.73
CA LEU A 62 -10.39 -4.76 5.43
C LEU A 62 -11.44 -5.47 4.59
N PHE A 63 -12.28 -6.27 5.26
CA PHE A 63 -13.46 -6.91 4.69
C PHE A 63 -14.67 -6.65 5.58
N ALA A 64 -15.85 -6.63 4.97
CA ALA A 64 -17.11 -6.68 5.69
C ALA A 64 -17.59 -8.13 5.85
N LEU A 65 -18.37 -8.39 6.90
CA LEU A 65 -18.98 -9.69 7.17
C LEU A 65 -20.44 -9.77 6.71
N SER A 66 -21.01 -8.64 6.22
CA SER A 66 -22.32 -8.59 5.57
C SER A 66 -22.35 -7.61 4.41
N SER A 67 -23.33 -7.76 3.51
CA SER A 67 -23.50 -6.88 2.36
C SER A 67 -23.86 -5.44 2.75
N ASP A 68 -24.61 -5.25 3.84
CA ASP A 68 -24.97 -3.92 4.33
C ASP A 68 -23.77 -3.16 4.89
N VAL A 69 -22.95 -3.82 5.68
CA VAL A 69 -21.68 -3.27 6.18
C VAL A 69 -20.73 -2.99 5.02
N ALA A 70 -20.68 -3.88 4.02
CA ALA A 70 -19.85 -3.65 2.83
C ALA A 70 -20.26 -2.38 2.07
N ARG A 71 -21.55 -2.14 1.93
CA ARG A 71 -22.07 -0.91 1.31
C ARG A 71 -21.68 0.35 2.10
N MET A 72 -21.83 0.34 3.43
CA MET A 72 -21.44 1.47 4.28
C MET A 72 -19.95 1.77 4.19
N LEU A 73 -19.11 0.74 4.26
CA LEU A 73 -17.64 0.89 4.13
C LEU A 73 -17.24 1.37 2.74
N SER A 74 -17.87 0.86 1.67
CA SER A 74 -17.61 1.32 0.31
C SER A 74 -17.92 2.80 0.15
N GLN A 75 -18.99 3.30 0.74
CA GLN A 75 -19.33 4.73 0.76
C GLN A 75 -18.24 5.57 1.46
N GLN A 76 -17.73 5.12 2.61
CA GLN A 76 -16.61 5.81 3.29
C GLN A 76 -15.34 5.85 2.42
N PHE A 77 -15.03 4.78 1.67
CA PHE A 77 -13.92 4.77 0.73
C PHE A 77 -14.14 5.74 -0.44
N GLU A 78 -15.33 5.76 -1.03
CA GLU A 78 -15.70 6.64 -2.14
C GLU A 78 -15.71 8.12 -1.74
N GLN A 79 -16.11 8.41 -0.51
CA GLN A 79 -16.16 9.77 0.07
C GLN A 79 -14.81 10.19 0.67
N HIS A 80 -13.75 9.39 0.53
CA HIS A 80 -12.42 9.66 1.07
C HIS A 80 -12.38 9.93 2.59
N GLN A 81 -13.30 9.33 3.35
CA GLN A 81 -13.43 9.50 4.80
C GLN A 81 -12.43 8.63 5.60
N MET A 82 -11.66 7.79 4.92
CA MET A 82 -10.68 6.92 5.55
C MET A 82 -9.26 7.47 5.39
N ILE A 83 -8.49 7.42 6.47
CA ILE A 83 -7.07 7.76 6.43
C ILE A 83 -6.28 6.48 6.20
N LYS A 84 -5.51 6.47 5.11
CA LYS A 84 -4.65 5.35 4.69
C LYS A 84 -3.20 5.79 4.80
N VAL A 85 -2.39 5.07 5.58
CA VAL A 85 -0.96 5.34 5.70
C VAL A 85 -0.18 4.16 5.19
N TYR A 86 0.76 4.44 4.30
CA TYR A 86 1.66 3.45 3.72
C TYR A 86 3.09 3.82 4.06
N HIS A 87 3.95 2.82 4.19
CA HIS A 87 5.39 3.02 4.20
C HIS A 87 5.98 2.47 2.91
N ALA A 88 6.98 3.18 2.39
CA ALA A 88 7.72 2.74 1.21
C ALA A 88 9.21 2.99 1.34
N VAL A 89 10.01 2.08 0.80
CA VAL A 89 11.44 2.33 0.58
C VAL A 89 11.61 2.72 -0.88
N VAL A 90 12.17 3.91 -1.10
CA VAL A 90 12.33 4.48 -2.43
C VAL A 90 13.80 4.70 -2.77
N ARG A 91 14.10 4.71 -4.06
CA ARG A 91 15.44 4.99 -4.59
C ARG A 91 15.78 6.47 -4.44
N GLY A 92 17.02 6.76 -4.02
CA GLY A 92 17.54 8.12 -3.90
C GLY A 92 17.19 8.80 -2.59
N TYR A 93 17.66 10.03 -2.43
CA TYR A 93 17.32 10.88 -1.30
C TYR A 93 16.14 11.77 -1.66
N VAL A 94 15.01 11.52 -1.04
CA VAL A 94 13.89 12.46 -0.99
C VAL A 94 14.27 13.52 0.02
N LEU A 95 14.38 14.79 -0.41
CA LEU A 95 14.98 15.84 0.43
C LEU A 95 13.99 16.47 1.40
N GLU A 96 12.75 16.62 0.99
CA GLU A 96 11.70 17.35 1.70
C GLU A 96 10.38 16.56 1.67
N ASP A 97 9.51 16.82 2.63
CA ASP A 97 8.13 16.38 2.63
C ASP A 97 7.34 17.12 1.55
N GLY A 98 6.25 16.55 1.08
CA GLY A 98 5.49 17.24 0.05
C GLY A 98 4.19 16.56 -0.35
N THR A 99 3.57 17.15 -1.37
CA THR A 99 2.33 16.67 -1.98
C THR A 99 2.54 16.45 -3.46
N ILE A 100 2.06 15.33 -3.95
CA ILE A 100 2.02 14.99 -5.37
C ILE A 100 0.57 15.15 -5.83
N ASP A 101 0.29 16.23 -6.53
CA ASP A 101 -0.98 16.44 -7.24
C ASP A 101 -0.70 16.22 -8.73
N TYR A 102 -0.87 14.97 -9.15
CA TYR A 102 -0.56 14.55 -10.52
C TYR A 102 -1.60 13.57 -11.01
N ALA A 103 -2.44 14.04 -11.94
CA ALA A 103 -3.51 13.23 -12.51
C ALA A 103 -2.99 11.97 -13.22
N LEU A 104 -3.69 10.86 -13.01
CA LEU A 104 -3.29 9.56 -13.54
C LEU A 104 -4.29 9.07 -14.59
N THR A 105 -3.79 8.76 -15.78
CA THR A 105 -4.56 8.04 -16.80
C THR A 105 -4.78 6.61 -16.33
N GLU A 106 -5.98 6.08 -16.50
CA GLU A 106 -6.26 4.69 -16.20
C GLU A 106 -5.41 3.77 -17.08
N GLU A 107 -4.60 2.92 -16.44
CA GLU A 107 -3.86 1.89 -17.15
C GLU A 107 -4.82 0.76 -17.48
N LEU A 108 -5.20 0.69 -18.75
CA LEU A 108 -6.02 -0.38 -19.29
C LEU A 108 -5.23 -1.70 -19.24
N ASP A 109 -5.84 -2.72 -18.68
CA ASP A 109 -5.28 -4.07 -18.73
C ASP A 109 -5.47 -4.60 -20.16
N LYS A 110 -4.38 -4.70 -20.93
CA LYS A 110 -4.36 -5.07 -22.37
C LYS A 110 -5.21 -6.29 -22.75
N ILE A 111 -5.64 -7.09 -21.78
CA ILE A 111 -6.45 -8.30 -21.99
C ILE A 111 -7.91 -8.08 -21.60
N ALA A 112 -8.18 -7.30 -20.53
CA ALA A 112 -9.55 -7.06 -20.06
C ALA A 112 -10.29 -5.99 -20.89
N ASP A 113 -9.53 -5.05 -21.46
CA ASP A 113 -10.09 -3.87 -22.13
C ASP A 113 -10.02 -3.92 -23.66
N LYS A 114 -9.97 -5.12 -24.25
CA LYS A 114 -10.01 -5.29 -25.73
C LYS A 114 -11.20 -4.62 -26.41
N PHE A 115 -12.21 -4.20 -25.65
CA PHE A 115 -13.44 -3.61 -26.13
C PHE A 115 -13.68 -2.16 -25.65
N SER A 116 -12.75 -1.57 -24.87
CA SER A 116 -12.85 -0.17 -24.51
C SER A 116 -12.19 0.70 -25.59
N GLU A 117 -13.00 1.25 -26.47
CA GLU A 117 -12.57 2.25 -27.44
C GLU A 117 -12.36 3.60 -26.73
N GLY A 118 -11.11 4.10 -26.76
CA GLY A 118 -10.74 5.46 -26.39
C GLY A 118 -9.80 5.59 -25.18
N GLU A 119 -8.86 6.53 -25.28
CA GLU A 119 -8.04 6.95 -24.14
C GLU A 119 -8.93 7.65 -23.10
N LYS A 120 -9.03 7.07 -21.90
CA LYS A 120 -9.74 7.72 -20.78
C LYS A 120 -8.95 8.94 -20.33
N ALA A 121 -9.64 10.04 -20.07
CA ALA A 121 -9.02 11.25 -19.55
C ALA A 121 -8.29 10.97 -18.22
N PRO A 122 -7.17 11.65 -17.94
CA PRO A 122 -6.49 11.57 -16.67
C PRO A 122 -7.44 11.93 -15.52
N GLN A 123 -7.42 11.14 -14.46
CA GLN A 123 -8.24 11.36 -13.27
C GLN A 123 -7.41 12.02 -12.17
N PRO A 124 -7.95 12.99 -11.42
CA PRO A 124 -7.25 13.60 -10.29
C PRO A 124 -6.72 12.55 -9.32
N ALA A 125 -5.48 12.73 -8.91
CA ALA A 125 -4.82 11.85 -7.96
C ALA A 125 -3.87 12.68 -7.08
N VAL A 126 -4.08 12.59 -5.75
CA VAL A 126 -3.32 13.35 -4.76
C VAL A 126 -2.75 12.39 -3.73
N SER A 127 -1.47 12.56 -3.41
CA SER A 127 -0.77 11.81 -2.37
C SER A 127 0.19 12.72 -1.61
N HIS A 128 0.14 12.68 -0.28
CA HIS A 128 1.13 13.33 0.57
C HIS A 128 2.26 12.35 0.88
N TYR A 129 3.45 12.87 1.06
CA TYR A 129 4.60 12.08 1.50
C TYR A 129 5.42 12.81 2.53
N ARG A 130 5.94 12.06 3.51
CA ARG A 130 6.83 12.51 4.57
C ARG A 130 8.08 11.65 4.59
N VAL A 131 9.24 12.28 4.71
CA VAL A 131 10.53 11.59 4.75
C VAL A 131 10.84 11.20 6.18
N LEU A 132 10.98 9.90 6.43
CA LEU A 132 11.25 9.36 7.75
C LEU A 132 12.75 9.14 7.98
N ALA A 133 13.46 8.61 6.97
CA ALA A 133 14.89 8.34 7.07
C ALA A 133 15.57 8.32 5.69
N ARG A 134 16.88 8.47 5.69
CA ARG A 134 17.74 8.37 4.50
C ARG A 134 18.95 7.52 4.80
N ARG A 135 19.42 6.77 3.82
CA ARG A 135 20.64 5.97 3.95
C ARG A 135 21.41 5.89 2.64
N GLU A 136 22.71 6.06 2.73
CA GLU A 136 23.66 5.70 1.67
C GLU A 136 24.34 4.38 2.02
N MET A 137 24.26 3.43 1.10
CA MET A 137 24.81 2.09 1.27
C MET A 137 26.06 1.94 0.41
N PRO A 138 27.16 1.37 0.92
CA PRO A 138 28.40 1.15 0.18
C PRO A 138 28.28 -0.06 -0.75
N VAL A 139 27.32 -0.01 -1.68
CA VAL A 139 27.07 -1.06 -2.66
C VAL A 139 26.97 -0.48 -4.06
N ALA A 140 27.68 -1.07 -5.00
CA ALA A 140 27.71 -0.62 -6.38
C ALA A 140 26.52 -1.21 -7.15
N ILE A 141 25.43 -0.44 -7.23
CA ILE A 141 24.26 -0.76 -8.05
C ILE A 141 24.14 0.29 -9.16
N GLY A 142 24.63 -0.04 -10.34
CA GLY A 142 24.63 0.88 -11.45
C GLY A 142 26.03 1.40 -11.76
N ARG A 143 26.18 2.73 -11.91
CA ARG A 143 27.44 3.39 -12.27
C ARG A 143 28.18 4.00 -11.07
N TYR A 144 27.58 3.99 -9.90
CA TYR A 144 28.14 4.57 -8.69
C TYR A 144 28.53 3.47 -7.71
N ASP A 145 29.53 3.72 -6.89
CA ASP A 145 30.03 2.80 -5.86
C ASP A 145 29.10 2.73 -4.64
N THR A 146 28.17 3.67 -4.56
CA THR A 146 27.17 3.73 -3.47
C THR A 146 25.75 3.79 -4.05
N ALA A 147 24.78 3.36 -3.23
CA ALA A 147 23.35 3.47 -3.54
C ALA A 147 22.61 4.19 -2.41
N ARG A 148 21.68 5.08 -2.77
CA ARG A 148 20.93 5.93 -1.83
C ARG A 148 19.48 5.54 -1.78
N TYR A 149 18.93 5.55 -0.57
CA TYR A 149 17.54 5.18 -0.30
C TYR A 149 16.91 6.13 0.72
N SER A 150 15.59 6.25 0.64
CA SER A 150 14.78 6.93 1.66
C SER A 150 13.64 6.01 2.10
N LEU A 151 13.32 6.05 3.39
CA LEU A 151 12.09 5.55 3.95
C LEU A 151 11.09 6.71 3.95
N VAL A 152 9.93 6.49 3.37
CA VAL A 152 8.88 7.50 3.28
C VAL A 152 7.55 6.96 3.77
N GLU A 153 6.80 7.83 4.43
CA GLU A 153 5.39 7.64 4.72
C GLU A 153 4.57 8.27 3.59
N LEU A 154 3.52 7.59 3.15
CA LEU A 154 2.68 8.01 2.05
C LEU A 154 1.21 7.99 2.49
N THR A 155 0.51 9.10 2.33
CA THR A 155 -0.90 9.25 2.68
C THR A 155 -1.68 9.65 1.43
N PRO A 156 -2.30 8.69 0.70
CA PRO A 156 -3.08 9.00 -0.49
C PRO A 156 -4.48 9.50 -0.11
N GLU A 157 -4.90 10.65 -0.66
CA GLU A 157 -6.29 11.11 -0.59
C GLU A 157 -7.18 10.29 -1.51
N THR A 158 -6.73 10.08 -2.73
CA THR A 158 -7.42 9.30 -3.78
C THR A 158 -6.94 7.85 -3.82
N GLY A 159 -7.56 7.01 -4.65
CA GLY A 159 -7.24 5.58 -4.72
C GLY A 159 -7.15 5.04 -6.16
N ARG A 160 -6.33 5.66 -7.04
CA ARG A 160 -6.17 5.22 -8.43
C ARG A 160 -5.25 3.99 -8.51
N LYS A 161 -5.42 3.19 -9.57
CA LYS A 161 -4.58 2.01 -9.81
C LYS A 161 -3.10 2.36 -9.78
N HIS A 162 -2.33 1.66 -8.93
CA HIS A 162 -0.90 1.88 -8.70
C HIS A 162 -0.51 3.32 -8.30
N GLN A 163 -1.43 4.10 -7.72
CA GLN A 163 -1.24 5.53 -7.49
C GLN A 163 0.10 5.86 -6.82
N LEU A 164 0.37 5.32 -5.64
CA LEU A 164 1.60 5.61 -4.90
C LEU A 164 2.87 5.21 -5.67
N ARG A 165 2.82 4.09 -6.38
CA ARG A 165 3.91 3.58 -7.20
C ARG A 165 4.22 4.53 -8.37
N ARG A 166 3.19 5.00 -9.05
CA ARG A 166 3.28 5.96 -10.18
C ARG A 166 3.70 7.34 -9.71
N HIS A 167 3.16 7.83 -8.59
CA HIS A 167 3.51 9.10 -7.99
C HIS A 167 4.98 9.15 -7.59
N MET A 168 5.49 8.14 -6.87
CA MET A 168 6.90 8.08 -6.49
C MET A 168 7.83 7.93 -7.69
N SER A 169 7.40 7.22 -8.72
CA SER A 169 8.14 7.15 -10.00
C SER A 169 8.16 8.50 -10.72
N HIS A 170 7.06 9.26 -10.70
CA HIS A 170 6.96 10.61 -11.26
C HIS A 170 7.96 11.56 -10.58
N LEU A 171 8.12 11.49 -9.27
CA LEU A 171 9.13 12.22 -8.51
C LEU A 171 10.57 11.73 -8.76
N ARG A 172 10.79 10.73 -9.62
CA ARG A 172 12.08 10.06 -9.85
C ARG A 172 12.65 9.34 -8.62
N HIS A 173 11.80 9.01 -7.67
CA HIS A 173 12.07 8.19 -6.50
C HIS A 173 11.25 6.90 -6.53
N PRO A 174 11.42 6.03 -7.55
CA PRO A 174 10.59 4.83 -7.66
C PRO A 174 10.75 3.93 -6.43
N ILE A 175 9.65 3.27 -6.06
CA ILE A 175 9.64 2.32 -4.94
C ILE A 175 10.50 1.10 -5.30
N ILE A 176 11.32 0.68 -4.37
CA ILE A 176 12.19 -0.50 -4.54
C ILE A 176 11.32 -1.75 -4.74
N GLY A 177 11.74 -2.60 -5.67
CA GLY A 177 11.02 -3.83 -6.01
C GLY A 177 9.82 -3.63 -6.93
N ASP A 178 9.51 -2.40 -7.34
CA ASP A 178 8.47 -2.15 -8.32
C ASP A 178 8.90 -2.56 -9.73
N THR A 179 8.29 -3.62 -10.25
CA THR A 179 8.61 -4.16 -11.58
C THR A 179 7.87 -3.47 -12.72
N ALA A 180 6.80 -2.71 -12.41
CA ALA A 180 5.98 -2.02 -13.41
C ALA A 180 6.40 -0.55 -13.59
N HIS A 181 6.72 0.15 -12.50
CA HIS A 181 7.00 1.60 -12.49
C HIS A 181 8.38 1.93 -11.93
N GLY A 182 9.19 0.91 -11.58
CA GLY A 182 10.48 1.07 -10.93
C GLY A 182 11.68 0.88 -11.84
N ASP A 183 12.86 0.88 -11.22
CA ASP A 183 14.15 0.62 -11.86
C ASP A 183 14.56 -0.85 -11.66
N LEU A 184 14.44 -1.65 -12.72
CA LEU A 184 14.74 -3.09 -12.66
C LEU A 184 16.20 -3.40 -12.27
N LYS A 185 17.16 -2.52 -12.62
CA LYS A 185 18.55 -2.71 -12.24
C LYS A 185 18.73 -2.50 -10.74
N GLN A 186 18.13 -1.44 -10.19
CA GLN A 186 18.12 -1.18 -8.75
C GLN A 186 17.40 -2.31 -8.00
N ASN A 187 16.25 -2.75 -8.48
CA ASN A 187 15.49 -3.83 -7.86
C ASN A 187 16.30 -5.14 -7.75
N ARG A 188 17.01 -5.52 -8.82
CA ARG A 188 17.89 -6.69 -8.82
C ARG A 188 19.07 -6.51 -7.85
N GLY A 189 19.68 -5.33 -7.84
CA GLY A 189 20.76 -5.01 -6.91
C GLY A 189 20.33 -5.09 -5.46
N VAL A 190 19.18 -4.52 -5.11
CA VAL A 190 18.63 -4.61 -3.75
C VAL A 190 18.33 -6.05 -3.36
N ALA A 191 17.69 -6.82 -4.24
CA ALA A 191 17.41 -8.23 -4.00
C ALA A 191 18.69 -9.04 -3.76
N GLN A 192 19.76 -8.75 -4.51
CA GLN A 192 21.03 -9.45 -4.42
C GLN A 192 21.85 -9.05 -3.18
N HIS A 193 21.96 -7.74 -2.90
CA HIS A 193 22.84 -7.24 -1.82
C HIS A 193 22.15 -7.26 -0.45
N PHE A 194 20.84 -7.12 -0.41
CA PHE A 194 20.10 -7.00 0.86
C PHE A 194 19.11 -8.16 1.10
N GLU A 195 19.07 -9.14 0.19
CA GLU A 195 18.15 -10.30 0.30
C GLU A 195 16.68 -9.89 0.47
N CYS A 196 16.32 -8.76 -0.15
CA CYS A 196 15.00 -8.15 -0.03
C CYS A 196 14.31 -8.08 -1.41
N PRO A 197 13.79 -9.20 -1.93
CA PRO A 197 13.05 -9.21 -3.19
C PRO A 197 11.63 -8.68 -3.02
N GLY A 198 11.07 -8.14 -4.10
CA GLY A 198 9.68 -7.70 -4.16
C GLY A 198 9.47 -6.25 -3.76
N LEU A 199 8.23 -5.81 -3.91
CA LEU A 199 7.83 -4.41 -3.71
C LEU A 199 7.93 -4.02 -2.23
N MET A 200 8.65 -2.94 -1.96
CA MET A 200 8.76 -2.33 -0.63
C MET A 200 7.71 -1.23 -0.45
N LEU A 201 6.44 -1.65 -0.50
CA LEU A 201 5.25 -0.83 -0.21
C LEU A 201 4.32 -1.60 0.72
N HIS A 202 4.03 -1.02 1.87
CA HIS A 202 3.23 -1.64 2.93
C HIS A 202 2.13 -0.70 3.40
N ALA A 203 0.88 -1.17 3.37
CA ALA A 203 -0.27 -0.47 3.94
C ALA A 203 -0.25 -0.62 5.47
N SER A 204 0.44 0.29 6.14
CA SER A 204 0.75 0.15 7.58
C SER A 204 -0.43 0.46 8.47
N HIS A 205 -1.23 1.49 8.12
CA HIS A 205 -2.35 1.90 8.95
C HIS A 205 -3.58 2.23 8.11
N LEU A 206 -4.73 1.93 8.68
CA LEU A 206 -6.04 2.33 8.17
C LEU A 206 -6.88 2.85 9.34
N ARG A 207 -7.33 4.10 9.28
CA ARG A 207 -8.29 4.68 10.22
C ARG A 207 -9.61 4.94 9.51
N LEU A 208 -10.69 4.55 10.16
CA LEU A 208 -12.06 4.67 9.66
C LEU A 208 -13.02 4.92 10.81
N THR A 209 -14.23 5.32 10.48
CA THR A 209 -15.38 5.28 11.41
C THR A 209 -16.04 3.90 11.30
N HIS A 210 -16.17 3.20 12.42
CA HIS A 210 -16.84 1.90 12.44
C HIS A 210 -18.29 2.06 11.96
N PRO A 211 -18.70 1.30 10.91
CA PRO A 211 -19.97 1.58 10.19
C PRO A 211 -21.22 1.36 11.04
N VAL A 212 -21.15 0.58 12.11
CA VAL A 212 -22.30 0.26 12.96
C VAL A 212 -22.25 1.03 14.28
N THR A 213 -21.09 1.06 14.96
CA THR A 213 -20.95 1.73 16.26
C THR A 213 -20.73 3.23 16.16
N GLY A 214 -20.23 3.71 15.02
CA GLY A 214 -19.85 5.12 14.84
C GLY A 214 -18.53 5.51 15.52
N GLU A 215 -17.85 4.59 16.17
CA GLU A 215 -16.59 4.84 16.87
C GLU A 215 -15.41 4.90 15.89
N ALA A 216 -14.36 5.65 16.25
CA ALA A 216 -13.13 5.66 15.47
C ALA A 216 -12.38 4.33 15.65
N LEU A 217 -12.08 3.66 14.56
CA LEU A 217 -11.30 2.43 14.52
C LEU A 217 -9.96 2.67 13.82
N SER A 218 -8.87 2.32 14.50
CA SER A 218 -7.50 2.36 13.96
C SER A 218 -6.93 0.96 13.85
N LEU A 219 -6.55 0.59 12.65
CA LEU A 219 -5.99 -0.72 12.29
C LEU A 219 -4.52 -0.55 11.92
N THR A 220 -3.66 -1.40 12.47
CA THR A 220 -2.21 -1.37 12.21
C THR A 220 -1.74 -2.76 11.77
N ALA A 221 -0.99 -2.83 10.69
CA ALA A 221 -0.34 -4.06 10.25
C ALA A 221 1.15 -4.02 10.58
N PRO A 222 1.67 -5.02 11.30
CA PRO A 222 3.11 -5.11 11.55
C PRO A 222 3.87 -5.38 10.24
N TRP A 223 5.10 -4.93 10.19
CA TRP A 223 5.99 -5.19 9.07
C TRP A 223 6.41 -6.67 9.01
N ASP A 224 6.41 -7.21 7.80
CA ASP A 224 6.89 -8.56 7.54
C ASP A 224 8.42 -8.69 7.77
N PRO A 225 8.99 -9.91 7.85
CA PRO A 225 10.41 -10.11 8.09
C PRO A 225 11.33 -9.42 7.08
N ARG A 226 10.91 -9.23 5.81
CA ARG A 226 11.70 -8.52 4.79
C ARG A 226 11.87 -7.05 5.15
N TRP A 227 10.79 -6.42 5.60
CA TRP A 227 10.80 -5.03 6.07
C TRP A 227 11.70 -4.88 7.29
N GLN A 228 11.54 -5.76 8.28
CA GLN A 228 12.34 -5.74 9.51
C GLN A 228 13.84 -5.89 9.20
N GLN A 229 14.20 -6.84 8.33
CA GLN A 229 15.57 -7.06 7.89
C GLN A 229 16.15 -5.84 7.15
N LEU A 230 15.39 -5.22 6.25
CA LEU A 230 15.88 -4.06 5.49
C LEU A 230 16.07 -2.85 6.40
N VAL A 231 15.13 -2.59 7.30
CA VAL A 231 15.20 -1.51 8.29
C VAL A 231 16.41 -1.69 9.22
N GLU A 232 16.70 -2.91 9.64
CA GLU A 232 17.90 -3.22 10.42
C GLU A 232 19.19 -2.96 9.64
N ARG A 233 19.29 -3.48 8.41
CA ARG A 233 20.44 -3.28 7.53
C ARG A 233 20.71 -1.81 7.20
N PHE A 234 19.66 -1.00 7.12
CA PHE A 234 19.76 0.43 6.81
C PHE A 234 19.90 1.30 8.07
N ASP A 235 19.93 0.68 9.26
CA ASP A 235 20.04 1.37 10.54
C ASP A 235 18.91 2.39 10.78
N TRP A 236 17.69 1.99 10.44
CA TRP A 236 16.48 2.80 10.57
C TRP A 236 15.60 2.42 11.78
N LYS A 237 16.08 1.55 12.68
CA LYS A 237 15.32 1.09 13.86
C LYS A 237 14.85 2.24 14.75
N GLY A 238 15.66 3.29 14.89
CA GLY A 238 15.30 4.48 15.68
C GLY A 238 14.08 5.23 15.12
N CYS A 239 13.88 5.19 13.81
CA CYS A 239 12.74 5.84 13.15
C CYS A 239 11.44 5.04 13.31
N VAL A 240 11.54 3.73 13.53
CA VAL A 240 10.38 2.81 13.61
C VAL A 240 9.59 2.96 14.89
N SER A 241 10.27 3.22 16.01
CA SER A 241 9.60 3.47 17.30
C SER A 241 8.73 4.73 17.32
N GLU A 242 9.01 5.68 16.41
CA GLU A 242 8.16 6.85 16.20
C GLU A 242 6.96 6.52 15.29
N LEU A 243 7.07 5.51 14.42
CA LEU A 243 6.01 5.10 13.49
C LEU A 243 4.85 4.37 14.19
N GLU A 244 5.09 3.76 15.33
CA GLU A 244 4.04 3.20 16.19
C GLU A 244 3.17 4.30 16.85
N ARG A 245 3.64 5.56 16.82
CA ARG A 245 2.94 6.74 17.29
C ARG A 245 2.39 7.58 16.13
N VAL A 246 1.66 6.97 15.21
CA VAL A 246 1.02 7.75 14.13
C VAL A 246 0.01 8.70 14.76
N GLU A 247 0.39 9.97 14.87
CA GLU A 247 -0.55 11.07 15.10
C GLU A 247 -1.34 11.26 13.79
N PHE A 248 -2.55 10.73 13.77
CA PHE A 248 -3.45 11.00 12.67
C PHE A 248 -3.79 12.49 12.66
N PRO A 249 -3.69 13.18 11.50
CA PRO A 249 -4.12 14.55 11.41
C PRO A 249 -5.56 14.66 11.93
N ALA A 250 -5.82 15.63 12.79
CA ALA A 250 -7.17 15.90 13.26
C ALA A 250 -8.07 16.08 12.03
N GLN A 251 -9.19 15.36 12.00
CA GLN A 251 -10.19 15.60 10.96
C GLN A 251 -10.56 17.08 11.04
N ALA A 252 -10.37 17.82 9.95
CA ALA A 252 -10.91 19.17 9.83
C ALA A 252 -12.42 19.05 10.07
N SER A 253 -12.90 19.64 11.16
CA SER A 253 -14.30 19.75 11.45
C SER A 253 -14.99 20.41 10.25
N GLN A 254 -15.80 19.64 9.54
CA GLN A 254 -16.73 20.18 8.55
C GLN A 254 -17.89 20.83 9.33
N ASP A 255 -17.60 21.98 9.91
CA ASP A 255 -18.62 22.92 10.35
C ASP A 255 -18.80 23.95 9.23
N SER A 256 -19.81 23.75 8.42
CA SER A 256 -20.63 24.82 7.78
C SER A 256 -21.77 24.21 7.01
#